data_129ae6d08228217d54bdfcc96dfa6beb
#
_entry.id   129ae6d08228217d54bdfcc96dfa6beb
#
_cell.length_a   1.000
_cell.length_b   1.000
_cell.length_c   1.000
_cell.angle_alpha   90.00
_cell.angle_beta   90.00
_cell.angle_gamma   90.00
#
_symmetry.space_group_name_H-M   'P 1'
#
loop_
_entity.id
_entity.type
_entity.pdbx_description
1 polymer ?
#
loop_
_entity_poly.entity_id
_entity_poly.type
_entity_poly.pdbx_seq_one_letter_code
_entity_poly.pdbx_strand_id
1 'polypeptide(L)'
;LINGLSEAAFMGRMELNGDVVAMASYAPLFAKNGHHSWDPDLIYFDNERTYLPYSYWVQQMYAATTADTAWPVGVEGATTFRRNLPDGIRLRVEGGARADLNDLVVTTASGARVELGDVQYRGSAMDLPVDLHADSYCIDATVVYYEGKWGIQFVSGDIDGKNHNVTSLGRGHEVKVVRDGTAYALGGTEWSMNDVQPGTTWRMHGEIADRGQSMKLYIDGTLVAEGTETKDEPRRTNTVSRSGERGETYVRVVNAMAEPAEVDISRILAALD
;
A
#
# COMPACT_ATOMS: atom_id res chain seq x y z
N LEU A 1 -1.16 -17.04 8.49
CA LEU A 1 -0.12 -16.41 9.33
C LEU A 1 -0.26 -14.88 9.34
N ILE A 2 -0.30 -14.21 8.18
CA ILE A 2 -0.37 -12.73 8.08
C ILE A 2 -1.57 -12.16 8.86
N ASN A 3 -2.76 -12.74 8.72
CA ASN A 3 -3.94 -12.30 9.46
C ASN A 3 -3.72 -12.35 10.98
N GLY A 4 -3.17 -13.45 11.50
CA GLY A 4 -2.87 -13.56 12.93
C GLY A 4 -1.87 -12.52 13.42
N LEU A 5 -0.82 -12.22 12.64
CA LEU A 5 0.15 -11.17 12.98
C LEU A 5 -0.48 -9.77 12.98
N SER A 6 -1.33 -9.47 11.98
CA SER A 6 -2.06 -8.20 11.90
C SER A 6 -3.02 -8.04 13.07
N GLU A 7 -3.73 -9.10 13.43
CA GLU A 7 -4.62 -9.11 14.58
C GLU A 7 -3.87 -8.94 15.90
N ALA A 8 -2.73 -9.60 16.07
CA ALA A 8 -1.90 -9.43 17.27
C ALA A 8 -1.45 -7.97 17.43
N ALA A 9 -1.01 -7.33 16.35
CA ALA A 9 -0.63 -5.92 16.37
C ALA A 9 -1.84 -5.02 16.69
N PHE A 10 -3.01 -5.32 16.14
CA PHE A 10 -4.24 -4.57 16.38
C PHE A 10 -4.74 -4.71 17.83
N MET A 11 -4.74 -5.93 18.37
CA MET A 11 -5.14 -6.19 19.75
C MET A 11 -4.24 -5.48 20.76
N GLY A 12 -2.93 -5.45 20.53
CA GLY A 12 -2.02 -4.65 21.34
C GLY A 12 -2.35 -3.17 21.32
N ARG A 13 -2.79 -2.63 20.19
CA ARG A 13 -3.26 -1.23 20.13
C ARG A 13 -4.58 -1.02 20.87
N MET A 14 -5.48 -1.99 20.87
CA MET A 14 -6.71 -1.92 21.66
C MET A 14 -6.41 -1.90 23.16
N GLU A 15 -5.47 -2.74 23.65
CA GLU A 15 -5.04 -2.70 25.04
C GLU A 15 -4.49 -1.32 25.46
N LEU A 16 -3.67 -0.71 24.59
CA LEU A 16 -3.11 0.63 24.86
C LEU A 16 -4.17 1.75 24.88
N ASN A 17 -5.35 1.50 24.34
CA ASN A 17 -6.49 2.42 24.31
C ASN A 17 -7.67 1.89 25.14
N GLY A 18 -7.38 1.18 26.22
CA GLY A 18 -8.39 0.61 27.10
C GLY A 18 -9.24 1.64 27.86
N ASP A 19 -8.87 2.91 27.83
CA ASP A 19 -9.67 4.03 28.30
C ASP A 19 -10.90 4.30 27.42
N VAL A 20 -10.85 3.94 26.14
CA VAL A 20 -11.95 4.12 25.18
C VAL A 20 -12.48 2.81 24.62
N VAL A 21 -11.67 1.75 24.57
CA VAL A 21 -12.05 0.41 24.08
C VAL A 21 -12.45 -0.47 25.25
N ALA A 22 -13.73 -0.47 25.61
CA ALA A 22 -14.23 -1.26 26.72
C ALA A 22 -14.37 -2.75 26.38
N MET A 23 -14.66 -3.10 25.12
CA MET A 23 -14.89 -4.48 24.68
C MET A 23 -14.63 -4.61 23.19
N ALA A 24 -14.07 -5.76 22.78
CA ALA A 24 -13.97 -6.17 21.38
C ALA A 24 -14.45 -7.62 21.25
N SER A 25 -15.08 -7.95 20.11
CA SER A 25 -15.50 -9.30 19.84
C SER A 25 -15.16 -9.67 18.40
N TYR A 26 -14.73 -10.92 18.22
CA TYR A 26 -14.40 -11.44 16.89
C TYR A 26 -15.68 -11.83 16.12
N ALA A 27 -15.73 -11.47 14.85
CA ALA A 27 -16.83 -11.84 13.96
C ALA A 27 -16.32 -12.05 12.53
N PRO A 28 -16.78 -13.13 11.84
CA PRO A 28 -17.58 -14.24 12.35
C PRO A 28 -16.81 -15.18 13.28
N LEU A 29 -17.51 -15.78 14.23
CA LEU A 29 -16.90 -16.66 15.23
C LEU A 29 -16.77 -18.10 14.72
N PHE A 30 -17.78 -18.63 14.04
CA PHE A 30 -17.84 -20.00 13.59
C PHE A 30 -18.10 -20.13 12.10
N ALA A 31 -17.40 -21.08 11.47
CA ALA A 31 -17.57 -21.41 10.06
C ALA A 31 -17.60 -22.94 9.86
N LYS A 32 -18.66 -23.44 9.24
CA LYS A 32 -18.67 -24.83 8.77
C LYS A 32 -17.88 -24.93 7.46
N ASN A 33 -16.90 -25.83 7.41
CA ASN A 33 -16.08 -26.04 6.21
C ASN A 33 -16.94 -26.28 4.97
N GLY A 34 -16.64 -25.53 3.89
CA GLY A 34 -17.38 -25.59 2.64
C GLY A 34 -18.77 -24.94 2.66
N HIS A 35 -19.18 -24.32 3.77
CA HIS A 35 -20.51 -23.70 3.94
C HIS A 35 -20.40 -22.33 4.63
N HIS A 36 -19.41 -21.55 4.29
CA HIS A 36 -19.23 -20.17 4.75
C HIS A 36 -18.98 -19.26 3.56
N SER A 37 -19.28 -17.98 3.69
CA SER A 37 -19.12 -16.97 2.65
C SER A 37 -18.15 -15.85 3.05
N TRP A 38 -17.45 -16.02 4.17
CA TRP A 38 -16.49 -15.08 4.71
C TRP A 38 -15.21 -15.79 5.13
N ASP A 39 -14.06 -15.16 4.91
CA ASP A 39 -12.74 -15.59 5.35
C ASP A 39 -11.90 -14.36 5.77
N PRO A 40 -11.18 -14.40 6.89
CA PRO A 40 -11.10 -15.52 7.84
C PRO A 40 -12.23 -15.52 8.88
N ASP A 41 -12.60 -16.71 9.33
CA ASP A 41 -13.40 -16.93 10.53
C ASP A 41 -12.52 -17.42 11.69
N LEU A 42 -12.99 -17.34 12.94
CA LEU A 42 -12.14 -17.68 14.08
C LEU A 42 -12.03 -19.17 14.32
N ILE A 43 -13.11 -19.92 14.15
CA ILE A 43 -13.17 -21.36 14.41
C ILE A 43 -13.86 -22.05 13.23
N TYR A 44 -13.11 -22.87 12.52
CA TYR A 44 -13.65 -23.71 11.46
C TYR A 44 -13.95 -25.10 11.99
N PHE A 45 -15.03 -25.70 11.53
CA PHE A 45 -15.41 -27.05 11.94
C PHE A 45 -16.08 -27.81 10.78
N ASP A 46 -16.03 -29.12 10.87
CA ASP A 46 -16.85 -30.05 10.11
C ASP A 46 -17.58 -30.99 11.09
N ASN A 47 -18.13 -32.11 10.61
CA ASN A 47 -18.84 -33.03 11.46
C ASN A 47 -17.94 -33.85 12.41
N GLU A 48 -16.63 -33.80 12.22
CA GLU A 48 -15.65 -34.64 12.92
C GLU A 48 -14.56 -33.85 13.63
N ARG A 49 -14.21 -32.66 13.11
CA ARG A 49 -13.01 -31.93 13.52
C ARG A 49 -13.28 -30.43 13.66
N THR A 50 -12.44 -29.81 14.47
CA THR A 50 -12.35 -28.36 14.61
C THR A 50 -10.97 -27.92 14.16
N TYR A 51 -10.88 -26.83 13.41
CA TYR A 51 -9.66 -26.24 12.89
C TYR A 51 -9.50 -24.82 13.44
N LEU A 52 -8.37 -24.55 14.05
CA LEU A 52 -8.07 -23.31 14.74
C LEU A 52 -6.97 -22.56 13.97
N PRO A 53 -7.29 -21.47 13.26
CA PRO A 53 -6.32 -20.66 12.57
C PRO A 53 -5.43 -19.88 13.53
N TYR A 54 -4.38 -19.21 13.00
CA TYR A 54 -3.50 -18.36 13.82
C TYR A 54 -4.25 -17.26 14.57
N SER A 55 -5.31 -16.72 14.00
CA SER A 55 -6.21 -15.76 14.64
C SER A 55 -6.78 -16.26 15.95
N TYR A 56 -7.21 -17.52 16.01
CA TYR A 56 -7.69 -18.13 17.24
C TYR A 56 -6.63 -18.13 18.36
N TRP A 57 -5.42 -18.52 18.03
CA TRP A 57 -4.33 -18.57 19.01
C TRP A 57 -3.94 -17.18 19.51
N VAL A 58 -3.98 -16.17 18.64
CA VAL A 58 -3.80 -14.78 19.04
C VAL A 58 -4.87 -14.32 20.01
N GLN A 59 -6.15 -14.56 19.70
CA GLN A 59 -7.26 -14.22 20.57
C GLN A 59 -7.15 -14.93 21.92
N GLN A 60 -6.81 -16.21 21.91
CA GLN A 60 -6.60 -17.00 23.14
C GLN A 60 -5.46 -16.44 24.00
N MET A 61 -4.33 -16.07 23.37
CA MET A 61 -3.20 -15.47 24.08
C MET A 61 -3.60 -14.19 24.83
N TYR A 62 -4.31 -13.28 24.17
CA TYR A 62 -4.77 -12.03 24.79
C TYR A 62 -5.84 -12.32 25.86
N ALA A 63 -6.77 -13.21 25.62
CA ALA A 63 -7.81 -13.57 26.61
C ALA A 63 -7.21 -14.23 27.87
N ALA A 64 -6.16 -15.04 27.71
CA ALA A 64 -5.49 -15.71 28.83
C ALA A 64 -4.59 -14.74 29.66
N THR A 65 -4.21 -13.61 29.09
CA THR A 65 -3.28 -12.64 29.69
C THR A 65 -3.93 -11.25 29.81
N THR A 66 -5.17 -11.20 30.31
CA THR A 66 -5.88 -9.95 30.56
C THR A 66 -5.16 -9.12 31.62
N ALA A 67 -5.11 -7.82 31.43
CA ALA A 67 -4.41 -6.87 32.27
C ALA A 67 -5.26 -5.65 32.62
N ASP A 68 -4.93 -4.99 33.70
CA ASP A 68 -5.64 -3.79 34.18
C ASP A 68 -5.01 -2.50 33.65
N THR A 69 -3.73 -2.57 33.33
CA THR A 69 -2.92 -1.45 32.87
C THR A 69 -2.07 -1.85 31.67
N ALA A 70 -1.93 -0.94 30.71
CA ALA A 70 -1.04 -1.11 29.57
C ALA A 70 -0.24 0.17 29.32
N TRP A 71 1.01 0.02 28.85
CA TRP A 71 1.91 1.13 28.58
C TRP A 71 2.46 1.05 27.16
N PRO A 72 2.56 2.20 26.47
CA PRO A 72 3.35 2.29 25.28
C PRO A 72 4.85 2.19 25.66
N VAL A 73 5.59 1.37 24.94
CA VAL A 73 7.03 1.22 25.12
C VAL A 73 7.73 1.63 23.84
N GLY A 74 8.75 2.48 23.97
CA GLY A 74 9.61 2.85 22.87
C GLY A 74 10.40 1.64 22.37
N VAL A 75 10.58 1.54 21.06
CA VAL A 75 11.39 0.51 20.41
C VAL A 75 12.58 1.18 19.75
N GLU A 76 13.78 0.74 20.09
CA GLU A 76 14.99 1.11 19.37
C GLU A 76 15.20 0.12 18.22
N GLY A 77 15.48 0.62 17.03
CA GLY A 77 15.69 -0.18 15.82
C GLY A 77 14.56 -0.09 14.79
N ALA A 78 14.68 -0.85 13.72
CA ALA A 78 13.72 -0.83 12.61
C ALA A 78 12.38 -1.46 13.04
N THR A 79 11.34 -0.66 13.09
CA THR A 79 9.97 -1.08 13.43
C THR A 79 9.03 -1.08 12.24
N THR A 80 9.44 -0.47 11.14
CA THR A 80 8.66 -0.31 9.93
C THR A 80 9.29 -1.08 8.78
N PHE A 81 8.46 -1.53 7.87
CA PHE A 81 8.87 -2.20 6.64
C PHE A 81 8.60 -1.29 5.46
N ARG A 82 9.64 -1.04 4.68
CA ARG A 82 9.50 -0.42 3.37
C ARG A 82 9.48 -1.52 2.31
N ARG A 83 8.46 -1.56 1.47
CA ARG A 83 8.38 -2.55 0.40
C ARG A 83 9.56 -2.41 -0.54
N ASN A 84 10.22 -3.53 -0.83
CA ASN A 84 11.16 -3.58 -1.93
C ASN A 84 10.36 -3.69 -3.23
N LEU A 85 10.10 -2.55 -3.87
CA LEU A 85 9.41 -2.50 -5.14
C LEU A 85 10.37 -2.86 -6.26
N PRO A 86 9.90 -3.54 -7.31
CA PRO A 86 10.70 -3.82 -8.50
C PRO A 86 11.20 -2.53 -9.16
N ASP A 87 12.38 -2.58 -9.75
CA ASP A 87 13.01 -1.47 -10.45
C ASP A 87 12.74 -1.45 -11.96
N GLY A 88 11.97 -2.42 -12.45
CA GLY A 88 11.58 -2.50 -13.86
C GLY A 88 10.63 -1.38 -14.26
N ILE A 89 10.97 -0.69 -15.36
CA ILE A 89 10.15 0.39 -15.93
C ILE A 89 9.39 -0.17 -17.12
N ARG A 90 8.32 -0.85 -16.92
CA ARG A 90 7.40 -1.18 -18.01
C ARG A 90 6.41 -0.03 -18.17
N LEU A 91 6.04 0.28 -19.40
CA LEU A 91 5.09 1.34 -19.68
C LEU A 91 3.87 0.80 -20.39
N ARG A 92 2.70 1.08 -19.85
CA ARG A 92 1.41 0.83 -20.47
C ARG A 92 0.63 2.14 -20.51
N VAL A 93 -0.11 2.33 -21.58
CA VAL A 93 -1.10 3.40 -21.68
C VAL A 93 -2.48 2.78 -21.61
N GLU A 94 -3.34 3.33 -20.76
CA GLU A 94 -4.72 2.89 -20.60
C GLU A 94 -5.66 4.06 -20.32
N GLY A 95 -6.97 3.78 -20.22
CA GLY A 95 -8.00 4.79 -19.98
C GLY A 95 -9.03 4.81 -21.10
N GLY A 96 -10.04 5.66 -20.97
CA GLY A 96 -11.16 5.74 -21.91
C GLY A 96 -11.05 6.87 -22.94
N ALA A 97 -9.89 7.50 -23.08
CA ALA A 97 -9.68 8.56 -24.06
C ALA A 97 -9.16 8.03 -25.40
N ARG A 98 -9.36 8.83 -26.47
CA ARG A 98 -8.57 8.74 -27.71
C ARG A 98 -7.65 9.94 -27.77
N ALA A 99 -6.38 9.68 -27.96
CA ALA A 99 -5.33 10.70 -27.98
C ALA A 99 -4.17 10.28 -28.89
N ASP A 100 -3.43 11.25 -29.39
CA ASP A 100 -2.09 11.03 -29.92
C ASP A 100 -1.07 11.46 -28.85
N LEU A 101 -0.05 10.64 -28.66
CA LEU A 101 1.05 10.85 -27.72
C LEU A 101 2.29 11.10 -28.56
N ASN A 102 2.62 12.36 -28.77
CA ASN A 102 3.75 12.74 -29.59
C ASN A 102 4.99 12.92 -28.72
N ASP A 103 6.15 12.64 -29.28
CA ASP A 103 7.44 12.72 -28.60
C ASP A 103 7.50 11.94 -27.28
N LEU A 104 6.77 10.83 -27.22
CA LEU A 104 6.74 10.00 -26.00
C LEU A 104 8.13 9.43 -25.72
N VAL A 105 8.64 9.72 -24.53
CA VAL A 105 9.95 9.28 -24.09
C VAL A 105 9.98 8.94 -22.62
N VAL A 106 10.76 7.92 -22.27
CA VAL A 106 11.11 7.56 -20.89
C VAL A 106 12.59 7.81 -20.67
N THR A 107 12.93 8.54 -19.63
CA THR A 107 14.32 8.86 -19.28
C THR A 107 14.59 8.50 -17.83
N THR A 108 15.62 7.70 -17.56
CA THR A 108 16.05 7.37 -16.19
C THR A 108 16.91 8.46 -15.60
N ALA A 109 17.02 8.50 -14.27
CA ALA A 109 17.91 9.43 -13.57
C ALA A 109 19.40 9.24 -13.96
N SER A 110 19.80 8.05 -14.42
CA SER A 110 21.15 7.77 -14.92
C SER A 110 21.38 8.25 -16.37
N GLY A 111 20.32 8.74 -17.04
CA GLY A 111 20.37 9.22 -18.41
C GLY A 111 20.09 8.16 -19.48
N ALA A 112 19.77 6.92 -19.11
CA ALA A 112 19.27 5.94 -20.08
C ALA A 112 17.90 6.41 -20.61
N ARG A 113 17.67 6.26 -21.92
CA ARG A 113 16.51 6.83 -22.60
C ARG A 113 15.92 5.89 -23.63
N VAL A 114 14.60 5.78 -23.68
CA VAL A 114 13.85 5.13 -24.72
C VAL A 114 12.91 6.14 -25.36
N GLU A 115 13.13 6.44 -26.64
CA GLU A 115 12.26 7.28 -27.46
C GLU A 115 11.25 6.39 -28.18
N LEU A 116 9.99 6.58 -27.85
CA LEU A 116 8.87 5.85 -28.44
C LEU A 116 8.25 6.61 -29.63
N GLY A 117 8.61 7.90 -29.76
CA GLY A 117 8.09 8.78 -30.81
C GLY A 117 6.59 9.02 -30.68
N ASP A 118 5.90 8.96 -31.82
CA ASP A 118 4.47 9.25 -31.87
C ASP A 118 3.66 7.97 -31.75
N VAL A 119 2.83 7.91 -30.71
CA VAL A 119 1.98 6.76 -30.37
C VAL A 119 0.51 7.16 -30.48
N GLN A 120 -0.26 6.43 -31.27
CA GLN A 120 -1.70 6.64 -31.38
C GLN A 120 -2.47 5.79 -30.38
N TYR A 121 -3.01 6.42 -29.34
CA TYR A 121 -3.85 5.74 -28.36
C TYR A 121 -5.34 5.81 -28.77
N ARG A 122 -6.03 4.69 -28.77
CA ARG A 122 -7.40 4.54 -29.29
C ARG A 122 -8.37 3.94 -28.27
N GLY A 123 -8.12 4.13 -26.96
CA GLY A 123 -9.02 3.74 -25.88
C GLY A 123 -8.93 2.28 -25.43
N SER A 124 -7.96 1.52 -25.94
CA SER A 124 -7.66 0.17 -25.48
C SER A 124 -6.28 0.12 -24.84
N ALA A 125 -6.17 -0.52 -23.67
CA ALA A 125 -4.89 -0.67 -22.98
C ALA A 125 -3.80 -1.23 -23.92
N MET A 126 -2.62 -0.60 -23.90
CA MET A 126 -1.54 -0.89 -24.81
C MET A 126 -0.20 -0.86 -24.06
N ASP A 127 0.51 -1.99 -24.10
CA ASP A 127 1.88 -2.07 -23.60
C ASP A 127 2.83 -1.45 -24.62
N LEU A 128 3.78 -0.65 -24.12
CA LEU A 128 4.79 0.00 -24.93
C LEU A 128 6.16 -0.67 -24.73
N PRO A 129 7.03 -0.70 -25.75
CA PRO A 129 8.30 -1.42 -25.69
C PRO A 129 9.35 -0.67 -24.87
N VAL A 130 9.12 -0.54 -23.57
CA VAL A 130 10.06 -0.01 -22.58
C VAL A 130 10.54 -1.15 -21.71
N ASP A 131 11.85 -1.41 -21.75
CA ASP A 131 12.52 -2.40 -20.92
C ASP A 131 13.77 -1.73 -20.30
N LEU A 132 13.53 -0.91 -19.29
CA LEU A 132 14.55 -0.23 -18.52
C LEU A 132 14.42 -0.61 -17.06
N HIS A 133 15.54 -0.46 -16.33
CA HIS A 133 15.60 -0.64 -14.90
C HIS A 133 16.19 0.60 -14.25
N ALA A 134 15.46 1.21 -13.32
CA ALA A 134 15.94 2.34 -12.53
C ALA A 134 15.04 2.58 -11.31
N ASP A 135 15.63 3.17 -10.27
CA ASP A 135 14.88 3.61 -9.09
C ASP A 135 14.07 4.88 -9.37
N SER A 136 14.54 5.71 -10.32
CA SER A 136 13.88 6.98 -10.65
C SER A 136 13.94 7.24 -12.15
N TYR A 137 12.83 7.74 -12.67
CA TYR A 137 12.66 8.02 -14.11
C TYR A 137 11.58 9.07 -14.36
N CYS A 138 11.57 9.61 -15.57
CA CYS A 138 10.55 10.53 -16.06
C CYS A 138 9.85 9.94 -17.29
N ILE A 139 8.59 10.32 -17.47
CA ILE A 139 7.78 10.03 -18.65
C ILE A 139 7.35 11.39 -19.22
N ASP A 140 7.75 11.67 -20.44
CA ASP A 140 7.42 12.89 -21.17
C ASP A 140 6.59 12.58 -22.40
N ALA A 141 5.55 13.36 -22.67
CA ALA A 141 4.76 13.27 -23.87
C ALA A 141 4.04 14.58 -24.18
N THR A 142 3.82 14.86 -25.46
CA THR A 142 2.82 15.83 -25.91
C THR A 142 1.54 15.09 -26.21
N VAL A 143 0.50 15.29 -25.39
CA VAL A 143 -0.79 14.60 -25.50
C VAL A 143 -1.75 15.46 -26.29
N VAL A 144 -2.24 14.98 -27.43
CA VAL A 144 -3.28 15.61 -28.23
C VAL A 144 -4.58 14.81 -28.01
N TYR A 145 -5.52 15.41 -27.30
CA TYR A 145 -6.79 14.79 -26.94
C TYR A 145 -7.86 14.91 -28.03
N TYR A 146 -8.62 13.87 -28.25
CA TYR A 146 -9.75 13.87 -29.18
C TYR A 146 -11.10 13.61 -28.54
N GLU A 147 -11.21 12.56 -27.72
CA GLU A 147 -12.46 12.21 -27.04
C GLU A 147 -12.23 11.27 -25.84
N GLY A 148 -13.24 11.13 -24.98
CA GLY A 148 -13.28 10.16 -23.89
C GLY A 148 -13.23 10.81 -22.50
N LYS A 149 -14.24 10.55 -21.70
CA LYS A 149 -14.44 11.19 -20.38
C LYS A 149 -13.46 10.78 -19.30
N TRP A 150 -12.83 9.62 -19.44
CA TRP A 150 -11.97 9.04 -18.40
C TRP A 150 -10.50 9.43 -18.53
N GLY A 151 -10.16 10.15 -19.61
CA GLY A 151 -8.81 10.58 -19.87
C GLY A 151 -7.87 9.44 -20.21
N ILE A 152 -6.57 9.67 -19.96
CA ILE A 152 -5.48 8.78 -20.26
C ILE A 152 -4.62 8.55 -19.02
N GLN A 153 -4.14 7.33 -18.83
CA GLN A 153 -3.26 6.95 -17.74
C GLN A 153 -1.99 6.31 -18.27
N PHE A 154 -0.86 6.73 -17.73
CA PHE A 154 0.43 6.11 -17.93
C PHE A 154 0.72 5.23 -16.74
N VAL A 155 0.61 3.93 -16.94
CA VAL A 155 0.91 2.90 -15.94
C VAL A 155 2.34 2.45 -16.13
N SER A 156 3.14 2.56 -15.11
CA SER A 156 4.57 2.26 -15.17
C SER A 156 5.05 1.51 -13.92
N GLY A 157 6.26 0.99 -13.97
CA GLY A 157 6.81 0.13 -12.95
C GLY A 157 6.72 -1.35 -13.34
N ASP A 158 6.91 -2.26 -12.41
CA ASP A 158 6.75 -3.68 -12.66
C ASP A 158 5.25 -4.02 -12.72
N ILE A 159 4.75 -4.11 -13.93
CA ILE A 159 3.33 -4.32 -14.21
C ILE A 159 3.02 -5.82 -14.12
N ASP A 160 2.72 -6.27 -12.92
CA ASP A 160 2.20 -7.62 -12.64
C ASP A 160 0.66 -7.63 -12.43
N GLY A 161 0.02 -6.47 -12.64
CA GLY A 161 -1.38 -6.22 -12.34
C GLY A 161 -1.68 -5.91 -10.86
N LYS A 162 -0.69 -6.03 -9.97
CA LYS A 162 -0.84 -5.81 -8.53
C LYS A 162 0.04 -4.68 -7.99
N ASN A 163 1.19 -4.46 -8.62
CA ASN A 163 2.15 -3.44 -8.17
C ASN A 163 2.58 -2.58 -9.35
N HIS A 164 2.23 -1.31 -9.35
CA HIS A 164 2.62 -0.35 -10.38
C HIS A 164 2.34 1.09 -9.95
N ASN A 165 2.80 2.03 -10.76
CA ASN A 165 2.67 3.45 -10.58
C ASN A 165 1.78 4.03 -11.68
N VAL A 166 0.99 5.05 -11.39
CA VAL A 166 0.08 5.67 -12.34
C VAL A 166 0.21 7.18 -12.30
N THR A 167 0.44 7.79 -13.46
CA THR A 167 0.25 9.21 -13.70
C THR A 167 -0.96 9.39 -14.61
N SER A 168 -1.91 10.22 -14.22
CA SER A 168 -3.22 10.32 -14.89
C SER A 168 -3.53 11.74 -15.34
N LEU A 169 -3.88 11.87 -16.62
CA LEU A 169 -4.56 13.04 -17.19
C LEU A 169 -6.02 12.64 -17.44
N GLY A 170 -6.88 12.81 -16.47
CA GLY A 170 -8.22 12.28 -16.62
C GLY A 170 -9.25 13.07 -15.83
N ARG A 171 -10.16 12.37 -15.23
CA ARG A 171 -11.20 12.94 -14.36
C ARG A 171 -10.65 13.71 -13.15
N GLY A 172 -9.35 13.62 -12.93
CA GLY A 172 -8.47 14.42 -12.11
C GLY A 172 -7.08 14.29 -12.70
N HIS A 173 -6.23 15.28 -12.53
CA HIS A 173 -4.81 15.09 -12.70
C HIS A 173 -4.30 14.49 -11.42
N GLU A 174 -3.83 13.26 -11.47
CA GLU A 174 -3.45 12.55 -10.25
C GLU A 174 -2.20 11.71 -10.43
N VAL A 175 -1.51 11.52 -9.32
CA VAL A 175 -0.47 10.49 -9.15
C VAL A 175 -0.96 9.50 -8.11
N LYS A 176 -0.88 8.22 -8.43
CA LYS A 176 -1.31 7.13 -7.54
C LYS A 176 -0.39 5.93 -7.69
N VAL A 177 -0.42 5.08 -6.70
CA VAL A 177 0.24 3.78 -6.73
C VAL A 177 -0.79 2.68 -6.54
N VAL A 178 -0.53 1.54 -7.16
CA VAL A 178 -1.25 0.30 -6.87
C VAL A 178 -0.29 -0.61 -6.13
N ARG A 179 -0.74 -1.15 -4.99
CA ARG A 179 0.05 -2.05 -4.16
C ARG A 179 -0.83 -3.24 -3.76
N ASP A 180 -0.39 -4.43 -4.10
CA ASP A 180 -1.14 -5.69 -3.94
C ASP A 180 -2.56 -5.60 -4.52
N GLY A 181 -2.70 -4.93 -5.67
CA GLY A 181 -3.97 -4.74 -6.35
C GLY A 181 -4.87 -3.64 -5.79
N THR A 182 -4.45 -2.94 -4.74
CA THR A 182 -5.20 -1.81 -4.17
C THR A 182 -4.61 -0.49 -4.60
N ALA A 183 -5.44 0.40 -5.15
CA ALA A 183 -5.02 1.72 -5.59
C ALA A 183 -5.04 2.73 -4.43
N TYR A 184 -3.97 3.53 -4.33
CA TYR A 184 -3.82 4.61 -3.36
C TYR A 184 -3.46 5.89 -4.10
N ALA A 185 -4.32 6.92 -3.98
CA ALA A 185 -4.00 8.26 -4.46
C ALA A 185 -2.91 8.85 -3.56
N LEU A 186 -1.84 9.34 -4.17
CA LEU A 186 -0.78 10.07 -3.47
C LEU A 186 -1.06 11.56 -3.50
N GLY A 187 -1.56 12.07 -4.61
CA GLY A 187 -1.94 13.47 -4.76
C GLY A 187 -2.64 13.71 -6.09
N GLY A 188 -3.31 14.86 -6.18
CA GLY A 188 -4.00 15.24 -7.40
C GLY A 188 -4.82 16.51 -7.24
N THR A 189 -5.34 16.97 -8.34
CA THR A 189 -6.27 18.10 -8.42
C THR A 189 -7.57 17.64 -9.05
N GLU A 190 -8.69 18.15 -8.53
CA GLU A 190 -9.97 17.97 -9.20
C GLU A 190 -9.93 18.64 -10.58
N TRP A 191 -10.28 17.87 -11.58
CA TRP A 191 -10.34 18.33 -12.95
C TRP A 191 -11.37 17.53 -13.73
N SER A 192 -11.95 18.11 -14.78
CA SER A 192 -12.98 17.47 -15.57
C SER A 192 -12.63 17.45 -17.04
N MET A 193 -12.73 16.27 -17.66
CA MET A 193 -12.63 16.13 -19.12
C MET A 193 -13.88 16.62 -19.87
N ASN A 194 -14.96 16.96 -19.18
CA ASN A 194 -16.23 17.30 -19.84
C ASN A 194 -16.15 18.54 -20.73
N ASP A 195 -15.28 19.49 -20.38
CA ASP A 195 -15.12 20.76 -21.07
C ASP A 195 -13.92 20.78 -22.01
N VAL A 196 -13.20 19.67 -22.12
CA VAL A 196 -12.03 19.57 -22.99
C VAL A 196 -12.47 19.37 -24.44
N GLN A 197 -12.01 20.25 -25.30
CA GLN A 197 -12.32 20.21 -26.72
C GLN A 197 -11.38 19.26 -27.46
N PRO A 198 -11.88 18.54 -28.50
CA PRO A 198 -10.99 17.79 -29.41
C PRO A 198 -9.90 18.69 -29.99
N GLY A 199 -8.67 18.17 -30.03
CA GLY A 199 -7.48 18.91 -30.45
C GLY A 199 -6.77 19.68 -29.35
N THR A 200 -7.29 19.68 -28.12
CA THR A 200 -6.57 20.21 -26.96
C THR A 200 -5.26 19.45 -26.77
N THR A 201 -4.20 20.21 -26.54
CA THR A 201 -2.86 19.67 -26.44
C THR A 201 -2.23 20.06 -25.11
N TRP A 202 -1.57 19.09 -24.45
CA TRP A 202 -0.83 19.28 -23.20
C TRP A 202 0.58 18.72 -23.32
N ARG A 203 1.54 19.39 -22.71
CA ARG A 203 2.85 18.81 -22.41
C ARG A 203 2.81 18.17 -21.05
N MET A 204 2.88 16.85 -21.03
CA MET A 204 2.93 16.07 -19.80
C MET A 204 4.38 15.76 -19.42
N HIS A 205 4.73 15.95 -18.16
CA HIS A 205 5.96 15.48 -17.56
C HIS A 205 5.63 14.80 -16.24
N GLY A 206 5.85 13.49 -16.16
CA GLY A 206 5.67 12.69 -14.96
C GLY A 206 7.02 12.30 -14.36
N GLU A 207 7.26 12.65 -13.11
CA GLU A 207 8.44 12.23 -12.34
C GLU A 207 8.04 11.06 -11.43
N ILE A 208 8.75 9.97 -11.50
CA ILE A 208 8.61 8.81 -10.63
C ILE A 208 9.96 8.58 -9.95
N ALA A 209 10.00 8.72 -8.64
CA ALA A 209 11.21 8.57 -7.84
C ALA A 209 11.06 7.44 -6.81
N ASP A 210 12.19 6.86 -6.40
CA ASP A 210 12.24 5.78 -5.41
C ASP A 210 11.27 4.63 -5.74
N ARG A 211 11.25 4.18 -6.99
CA ARG A 211 10.36 3.11 -7.48
C ARG A 211 8.87 3.41 -7.31
N GLY A 212 8.51 4.69 -7.42
CA GLY A 212 7.14 5.19 -7.31
C GLY A 212 6.72 5.58 -5.89
N GLN A 213 7.62 5.59 -4.92
CA GLN A 213 7.30 6.10 -3.58
C GLN A 213 7.09 7.61 -3.55
N SER A 214 7.73 8.35 -4.45
CA SER A 214 7.47 9.77 -4.65
C SER A 214 7.17 10.03 -6.12
N MET A 215 6.12 10.77 -6.39
CA MET A 215 5.67 11.05 -7.74
C MET A 215 5.24 12.49 -7.88
N LYS A 216 5.47 13.04 -9.08
CA LYS A 216 4.97 14.36 -9.48
C LYS A 216 4.45 14.31 -10.90
N LEU A 217 3.47 15.16 -11.19
CA LEU A 217 2.90 15.34 -12.52
C LEU A 217 2.83 16.83 -12.84
N TYR A 218 3.42 17.20 -13.95
CA TYR A 218 3.36 18.54 -14.49
C TYR A 218 2.60 18.54 -15.82
N ILE A 219 1.76 19.53 -16.00
CA ILE A 219 1.05 19.81 -17.25
C ILE A 219 1.41 21.21 -17.68
N ASP A 220 1.94 21.36 -18.90
CA ASP A 220 2.43 22.62 -19.46
C ASP A 220 3.39 23.38 -18.51
N GLY A 221 4.23 22.61 -17.82
CA GLY A 221 5.20 23.11 -16.85
C GLY A 221 4.62 23.46 -15.46
N THR A 222 3.31 23.33 -15.27
CA THR A 222 2.68 23.56 -13.97
C THR A 222 2.55 22.26 -13.19
N LEU A 223 3.01 22.23 -11.94
CA LEU A 223 2.81 21.08 -11.03
C LEU A 223 1.32 20.96 -10.71
N VAL A 224 0.71 19.85 -11.11
CA VAL A 224 -0.74 19.59 -10.94
C VAL A 224 -1.04 18.48 -9.94
N ALA A 225 -0.08 17.59 -9.70
CA ALA A 225 -0.20 16.55 -8.68
C ALA A 225 1.19 16.19 -8.13
N GLU A 226 1.27 16.03 -6.83
CA GLU A 226 2.44 15.46 -6.17
C GLU A 226 2.05 14.66 -4.93
N GLY A 227 2.85 13.68 -4.60
CA GLY A 227 2.67 12.94 -3.37
C GLY A 227 3.76 11.91 -3.14
N THR A 228 3.85 11.50 -1.88
CA THR A 228 4.80 10.49 -1.41
C THR A 228 4.04 9.40 -0.69
N GLU A 229 4.37 8.16 -0.98
CA GLU A 229 3.85 7.00 -0.24
C GLU A 229 4.43 7.02 1.17
N THR A 230 3.65 7.51 2.13
CA THR A 230 4.07 7.66 3.53
C THR A 230 3.79 6.44 4.40
N LYS A 231 3.22 5.38 3.82
CA LYS A 231 2.84 4.18 4.56
C LYS A 231 4.05 3.29 4.82
N ASP A 232 4.85 3.69 5.80
CA ASP A 232 5.65 2.74 6.53
C ASP A 232 4.70 1.82 7.30
N GLU A 233 4.53 0.60 6.83
CA GLU A 233 3.70 -0.38 7.53
C GLU A 233 4.42 -0.80 8.81
N PRO A 234 3.82 -0.61 10.00
CA PRO A 234 4.43 -1.10 11.22
C PRO A 234 4.46 -2.63 11.17
N ARG A 235 5.65 -3.20 11.08
CA ARG A 235 5.87 -4.65 11.01
C ARG A 235 6.40 -5.23 12.31
N ARG A 236 6.84 -4.36 13.23
CA ARG A 236 7.21 -4.72 14.59
C ARG A 236 6.44 -3.84 15.54
N THR A 237 5.64 -4.44 16.38
CA THR A 237 4.86 -3.75 17.40
C THR A 237 5.06 -4.44 18.74
N ASN A 238 4.87 -3.68 19.80
CA ASN A 238 4.98 -4.20 21.15
C ASN A 238 3.92 -3.59 22.06
N THR A 239 3.60 -4.30 23.10
CA THR A 239 2.81 -3.81 24.24
C THR A 239 3.36 -4.40 25.52
N VAL A 240 3.31 -3.61 26.58
CA VAL A 240 3.56 -4.07 27.95
C VAL A 240 2.30 -3.82 28.76
N SER A 241 1.83 -4.83 29.45
CA SER A 241 0.64 -4.73 30.27
C SER A 241 0.81 -5.50 31.58
N ARG A 242 0.06 -5.12 32.62
CA ARG A 242 0.14 -5.73 33.95
C ARG A 242 -1.23 -6.08 34.48
N SER A 243 -1.32 -7.27 35.07
CA SER A 243 -2.45 -7.68 35.87
C SER A 243 -2.13 -7.45 37.35
N GLY A 244 -2.84 -6.54 37.97
CA GLY A 244 -2.73 -6.32 39.41
C GLY A 244 -3.23 -7.48 40.24
N GLU A 245 -4.27 -8.16 39.77
CA GLU A 245 -4.82 -9.35 40.43
C GLU A 245 -3.84 -10.52 40.47
N ARG A 246 -3.14 -10.75 39.33
CA ARG A 246 -2.18 -11.85 39.21
C ARG A 246 -0.76 -11.48 39.62
N GLY A 247 -0.46 -10.19 39.72
CA GLY A 247 0.91 -9.69 39.94
C GLY A 247 1.84 -9.94 38.74
N GLU A 248 1.29 -10.19 37.56
CA GLU A 248 2.03 -10.57 36.35
C GLU A 248 2.18 -9.40 35.39
N THR A 249 3.33 -9.30 34.75
CA THR A 249 3.57 -8.36 33.66
C THR A 249 3.74 -9.12 32.37
N TYR A 250 3.05 -8.71 31.34
CA TYR A 250 3.07 -9.32 30.02
C TYR A 250 3.79 -8.40 29.04
N VAL A 251 4.80 -8.94 28.37
CA VAL A 251 5.49 -8.28 27.26
C VAL A 251 5.13 -9.02 25.97
N ARG A 252 4.46 -8.33 25.07
CA ARG A 252 4.06 -8.90 23.77
C ARG A 252 4.83 -8.19 22.67
N VAL A 253 5.44 -8.99 21.80
CA VAL A 253 6.17 -8.50 20.63
C VAL A 253 5.61 -9.20 19.39
N VAL A 254 5.24 -8.41 18.40
CA VAL A 254 4.81 -8.89 17.10
C VAL A 254 5.91 -8.55 16.09
N ASN A 255 6.46 -9.55 15.43
CA ASN A 255 7.39 -9.39 14.33
C ASN A 255 6.75 -9.93 13.03
N ALA A 256 6.28 -9.03 12.19
CA ALA A 256 5.71 -9.35 10.88
C ALA A 256 6.72 -9.15 9.73
N MET A 257 8.02 -9.05 10.04
CA MET A 257 9.09 -9.07 9.05
C MET A 257 9.53 -10.50 8.75
N ALA A 258 10.11 -10.72 7.59
CA ALA A 258 10.70 -12.01 7.23
C ALA A 258 11.96 -12.33 8.05
N GLU A 259 12.69 -11.29 8.48
CA GLU A 259 13.91 -11.43 9.27
C GLU A 259 13.57 -11.66 10.75
N PRO A 260 14.32 -12.56 11.43
CA PRO A 260 14.21 -12.72 12.87
C PRO A 260 14.50 -11.41 13.61
N ALA A 261 13.90 -11.25 14.78
CA ALA A 261 14.20 -10.14 15.68
C ALA A 261 14.72 -10.68 17.01
N GLU A 262 15.85 -10.17 17.43
CA GLU A 262 16.31 -10.30 18.80
C GLU A 262 15.74 -9.15 19.62
N VAL A 263 15.15 -9.45 20.75
CA VAL A 263 14.45 -8.46 21.56
C VAL A 263 15.09 -8.41 22.96
N ASP A 264 15.69 -7.27 23.29
CA ASP A 264 16.17 -6.99 24.63
C ASP A 264 15.08 -6.28 25.45
N ILE A 265 14.62 -6.94 26.52
CA ILE A 265 13.61 -6.42 27.45
C ILE A 265 14.21 -6.00 28.80
N SER A 266 15.52 -5.94 28.91
CA SER A 266 16.23 -5.66 30.19
C SER A 266 15.78 -4.34 30.85
N ARG A 267 15.54 -3.31 30.05
CA ARG A 267 15.05 -2.01 30.54
C ARG A 267 13.61 -2.07 31.06
N ILE A 268 12.77 -2.94 30.49
CA ILE A 268 11.42 -3.16 30.99
C ILE A 268 11.48 -3.85 32.34
N LEU A 269 12.29 -4.89 32.44
CA LEU A 269 12.48 -5.62 33.69
C LEU A 269 13.01 -4.71 34.81
N ALA A 270 14.02 -3.88 34.50
CA ALA A 270 14.59 -2.93 35.46
C ALA A 270 13.62 -1.83 35.90
N ALA A 271 12.58 -1.56 35.14
CA ALA A 271 11.56 -0.57 35.49
C ALA A 271 10.40 -1.15 36.33
N LEU A 272 10.36 -2.47 36.48
CA LEU A 272 9.34 -3.19 37.24
C LEU A 272 9.80 -3.57 38.67
N ASP A 273 11.11 -3.53 38.91
CA ASP A 273 11.74 -3.66 40.24
C ASP A 273 11.68 -2.34 41.02
#